data_2d556ec81d68d63bc673520149a590cd
#
_entry.id   2d556ec81d68d63bc673520149a590cd
#
_cell.length_a   1.000
_cell.length_b   1.000
_cell.length_c   1.000
_cell.angle_alpha   90.00
_cell.angle_beta   90.00
_cell.angle_gamma   90.00
#
_symmetry.space_group_name_H-M   'P 1'
#
loop_
_entity.id
_entity.type
_entity.pdbx_description
1 polymer ?
#
loop_
_entity_poly.entity_id
_entity_poly.type
_entity_poly.pdbx_seq_one_letter_code
_entity_poly.pdbx_strand_id
1 'polypeptide(L)'
;MHQQDHDPVPECRAPGGALRETLVALCAGLPLILAAAGCASTKITEHEVFVSERLPRPNHVWVYDFAATAAAVPPDSMLARKFTVEATPQTARQIALGRQLGAHLAADLVRQLQEMGLPAARATGSDAIAVNDLVIRGYLVSIKKGSPAERIVIGFGIGRSELRTIVEGFQMTPHGLRELNFDAIRAGGSKSPGASVSVVGLLATGYPFGLIVTSGMRVYDEASGRSTVEGRARATAKEISAELQKLFQEQGWLVG
;
A
#
# COMPACT_ATOMS: atom_id res chain seq x y z
N MET A 1 -19.41 45.10 83.90
CA MET A 1 -18.06 44.74 83.61
C MET A 1 -18.11 43.30 83.15
N HIS A 2 -18.22 43.04 81.86
CA HIS A 2 -18.19 41.70 81.29
C HIS A 2 -17.40 41.80 80.02
N GLN A 3 -16.26 41.20 80.04
CA GLN A 3 -15.27 41.14 78.99
C GLN A 3 -15.64 39.93 78.08
N GLN A 4 -15.97 40.16 76.83
CA GLN A 4 -16.16 39.06 75.85
C GLN A 4 -14.85 38.81 75.11
N ASP A 5 -14.32 37.60 75.32
CA ASP A 5 -13.23 37.05 74.55
C ASP A 5 -13.71 36.75 73.13
N HIS A 6 -12.98 37.24 72.15
CA HIS A 6 -13.14 36.89 70.80
C HIS A 6 -12.12 35.81 70.42
N ASP A 7 -12.59 34.56 70.20
CA ASP A 7 -11.82 33.50 69.63
C ASP A 7 -11.66 33.72 68.11
N PRO A 8 -10.46 33.46 67.52
CA PRO A 8 -10.25 33.56 66.07
C PRO A 8 -10.78 32.34 65.37
N VAL A 9 -11.55 32.57 64.30
CA VAL A 9 -12.04 31.54 63.34
C VAL A 9 -10.89 30.95 62.55
N PRO A 10 -10.78 29.61 62.41
CA PRO A 10 -9.74 29.00 61.56
C PRO A 10 -10.05 29.18 60.07
N GLU A 11 -9.14 29.79 59.32
CA GLU A 11 -9.14 29.85 57.86
C GLU A 11 -9.00 28.44 57.27
N CYS A 12 -10.03 27.99 56.57
CA CYS A 12 -9.98 26.80 55.69
C CYS A 12 -9.08 27.08 54.50
N ARG A 13 -7.84 26.56 54.53
CA ARG A 13 -6.90 26.54 53.41
C ARG A 13 -7.30 25.40 52.47
N ALA A 14 -7.83 25.74 51.30
CA ALA A 14 -8.21 24.80 50.27
C ALA A 14 -6.95 24.12 49.65
N PRO A 15 -6.91 22.78 49.50
CA PRO A 15 -5.83 22.11 48.81
C PRO A 15 -6.10 22.09 47.29
N GLY A 16 -5.70 23.17 46.61
CA GLY A 16 -6.04 23.40 45.19
C GLY A 16 -4.89 23.17 44.18
N GLY A 17 -3.74 22.67 44.59
CA GLY A 17 -2.58 22.58 43.70
C GLY A 17 -2.36 21.21 43.02
N ALA A 18 -2.53 20.13 43.76
CA ALA A 18 -2.11 18.80 43.29
C ALA A 18 -3.03 18.13 42.24
N LEU A 19 -4.35 18.46 42.30
CA LEU A 19 -5.31 17.87 41.33
C LEU A 19 -5.22 18.49 39.92
N ARG A 20 -4.72 19.71 39.80
CA ARG A 20 -4.66 20.43 38.51
C ARG A 20 -3.45 19.99 37.70
N GLU A 21 -2.34 19.68 38.33
CA GLU A 21 -1.13 19.20 37.62
C GLU A 21 -1.26 17.73 37.15
N THR A 22 -1.95 16.90 37.93
CA THR A 22 -2.24 15.51 37.52
C THR A 22 -3.23 15.41 36.35
N LEU A 23 -4.21 16.32 36.28
CA LEU A 23 -5.17 16.37 35.17
C LEU A 23 -4.52 16.85 33.87
N VAL A 24 -3.61 17.83 33.95
CA VAL A 24 -2.87 18.33 32.76
C VAL A 24 -1.89 17.27 32.23
N ALA A 25 -1.22 16.51 33.08
CA ALA A 25 -0.34 15.42 32.68
C ALA A 25 -1.11 14.25 32.03
N LEU A 26 -2.32 13.96 32.50
CA LEU A 26 -3.17 12.92 31.93
C LEU A 26 -3.72 13.31 30.56
N CYS A 27 -4.06 14.59 30.35
CA CYS A 27 -4.53 15.10 29.05
C CYS A 27 -3.41 15.23 28.01
N ALA A 28 -2.15 15.45 28.39
CA ALA A 28 -1.02 15.55 27.47
C ALA A 28 -0.54 14.16 26.99
N GLY A 29 -0.69 13.11 27.79
CA GLY A 29 -0.31 11.74 27.43
C GLY A 29 -1.30 11.02 26.51
N LEU A 30 -2.58 11.39 26.57
CA LEU A 30 -3.64 10.72 25.81
C LEU A 30 -3.55 10.89 24.28
N PRO A 31 -3.22 12.06 23.71
CA PRO A 31 -3.09 12.21 22.26
C PRO A 31 -1.87 11.50 21.68
N LEU A 32 -0.81 11.26 22.45
CA LEU A 32 0.38 10.57 21.97
C LEU A 32 0.16 9.05 21.80
N ILE A 33 -0.72 8.45 22.61
CA ILE A 33 -1.08 7.03 22.53
C ILE A 33 -2.03 6.77 21.35
N LEU A 34 -2.91 7.73 21.00
CA LEU A 34 -3.81 7.61 19.84
C LEU A 34 -3.07 7.67 18.49
N ALA A 35 -1.92 8.33 18.41
CA ALA A 35 -1.14 8.43 17.17
C ALA A 35 -0.44 7.12 16.76
N ALA A 36 -0.25 6.16 17.70
CA ALA A 36 0.39 4.88 17.43
C ALA A 36 -0.55 3.77 16.91
N ALA A 37 -1.86 3.99 16.92
CA ALA A 37 -2.87 2.98 16.63
C ALA A 37 -3.37 3.01 15.20
N GLY A 38 -2.51 2.81 14.19
CA GLY A 38 -3.11 2.75 12.85
C GLY A 38 -2.25 2.56 11.62
N CYS A 39 -0.97 2.38 11.72
CA CYS A 39 -0.16 2.10 10.54
C CYS A 39 -0.27 0.64 10.11
N ALA A 40 -1.23 0.32 9.26
CA ALA A 40 -1.13 -0.87 8.44
C ALA A 40 -0.01 -0.62 7.43
N SER A 41 1.15 -1.24 7.66
CA SER A 41 2.34 -1.04 6.84
C SER A 41 2.16 -1.66 5.45
N THR A 42 2.56 -0.92 4.43
CA THR A 42 2.88 -1.48 3.13
C THR A 42 4.32 -1.99 3.20
N LYS A 43 4.60 -3.16 2.60
CA LYS A 43 5.93 -3.79 2.64
C LYS A 43 6.20 -4.49 1.32
N ILE A 44 7.42 -4.32 0.82
CA ILE A 44 8.01 -5.24 -0.15
C ILE A 44 8.29 -6.54 0.60
N THR A 45 7.76 -7.63 0.10
CA THR A 45 7.91 -8.97 0.69
C THR A 45 8.98 -9.77 -0.02
N GLU A 46 9.23 -9.45 -1.28
CA GLU A 46 10.29 -10.04 -2.09
C GLU A 46 10.77 -9.02 -3.12
N HIS A 47 12.07 -9.03 -3.39
CA HIS A 47 12.73 -8.14 -4.31
C HIS A 47 13.83 -8.93 -5.04
N GLU A 48 13.71 -9.03 -6.36
CA GLU A 48 14.72 -9.68 -7.21
C GLU A 48 15.18 -8.68 -8.27
N VAL A 49 16.48 -8.46 -8.36
CA VAL A 49 17.11 -7.62 -9.38
C VAL A 49 17.92 -8.51 -10.33
N PHE A 50 17.66 -8.37 -11.62
CA PHE A 50 18.31 -9.19 -12.67
C PHE A 50 19.46 -8.47 -13.37
N VAL A 51 19.54 -7.16 -13.22
CA VAL A 51 20.54 -6.32 -13.87
C VAL A 51 21.25 -5.48 -12.83
N SER A 52 22.56 -5.73 -12.65
CA SER A 52 23.42 -5.01 -11.70
C SER A 52 24.25 -3.91 -12.38
N GLU A 53 24.27 -3.86 -13.70
CA GLU A 53 25.01 -2.87 -14.47
C GLU A 53 24.31 -1.51 -14.49
N ARG A 54 25.07 -0.45 -14.72
CA ARG A 54 24.47 0.88 -14.93
C ARG A 54 23.81 0.94 -16.30
N LEU A 55 22.55 1.32 -16.29
CA LEU A 55 21.75 1.53 -17.48
C LEU A 55 21.77 3.01 -17.89
N PRO A 56 21.64 3.31 -19.19
CA PRO A 56 21.39 4.68 -19.62
C PRO A 56 20.07 5.18 -19.06
N ARG A 57 20.00 6.49 -18.80
CA ARG A 57 18.73 7.11 -18.35
C ARG A 57 17.63 6.86 -19.39
N PRO A 58 16.44 6.39 -18.99
CA PRO A 58 15.37 6.09 -19.93
C PRO A 58 14.85 7.35 -20.62
N ASN A 59 14.45 7.19 -21.90
CA ASN A 59 13.81 8.27 -22.63
C ASN A 59 12.36 8.45 -22.15
N HIS A 60 11.69 7.34 -21.80
CA HIS A 60 10.32 7.33 -21.29
C HIS A 60 10.10 6.16 -20.34
N VAL A 61 9.13 6.32 -19.42
CA VAL A 61 8.69 5.25 -18.50
C VAL A 61 7.21 4.97 -18.77
N TRP A 62 6.93 3.79 -19.29
CA TRP A 62 5.59 3.33 -19.62
C TRP A 62 5.02 2.47 -18.50
N VAL A 63 3.89 2.88 -17.93
CA VAL A 63 3.22 2.15 -16.85
C VAL A 63 1.91 1.59 -17.36
N TYR A 64 1.81 0.28 -17.45
CA TYR A 64 0.57 -0.41 -17.80
C TYR A 64 -0.40 -0.43 -16.63
N ASP A 65 -1.70 -0.45 -16.93
CA ASP A 65 -2.71 -0.71 -15.91
C ASP A 65 -2.46 -2.07 -15.26
N PHE A 66 -2.54 -2.13 -13.94
CA PHE A 66 -2.26 -3.36 -13.21
C PHE A 66 -3.33 -4.42 -13.52
N ALA A 67 -2.89 -5.56 -14.02
CA ALA A 67 -3.78 -6.65 -14.39
C ALA A 67 -4.48 -7.24 -13.15
N ALA A 68 -5.79 -7.41 -13.25
CA ALA A 68 -6.63 -7.94 -12.18
C ALA A 68 -7.27 -9.31 -12.52
N THR A 69 -6.92 -9.86 -13.68
CA THR A 69 -7.43 -11.18 -14.12
C THR A 69 -6.29 -11.96 -14.76
N ALA A 70 -6.34 -13.30 -14.66
CA ALA A 70 -5.35 -14.18 -15.28
C ALA A 70 -5.21 -13.94 -16.80
N ALA A 71 -6.33 -13.69 -17.49
CA ALA A 71 -6.33 -13.42 -18.92
C ALA A 71 -5.63 -12.12 -19.33
N ALA A 72 -5.41 -11.21 -18.38
CA ALA A 72 -4.70 -9.94 -18.63
C ALA A 72 -3.20 -10.03 -18.31
N VAL A 73 -2.71 -11.17 -17.82
CA VAL A 73 -1.29 -11.42 -17.58
C VAL A 73 -0.63 -11.81 -18.89
N PRO A 74 0.37 -11.06 -19.39
CA PRO A 74 1.06 -11.42 -20.61
C PRO A 74 1.83 -12.73 -20.45
N PRO A 75 1.89 -13.61 -21.47
CA PRO A 75 2.60 -14.89 -21.38
C PRO A 75 4.12 -14.72 -21.25
N ASP A 76 4.66 -13.58 -21.69
CA ASP A 76 6.07 -13.20 -21.55
C ASP A 76 6.41 -12.59 -20.20
N SER A 77 5.44 -12.43 -19.29
CA SER A 77 5.69 -11.91 -17.93
C SER A 77 6.49 -12.92 -17.09
N MET A 78 7.29 -12.39 -16.16
CA MET A 78 7.98 -13.23 -15.16
C MET A 78 6.99 -13.98 -14.28
N LEU A 79 5.88 -13.32 -13.94
CA LEU A 79 4.79 -13.94 -13.18
C LEU A 79 4.28 -15.21 -13.86
N ALA A 80 3.98 -15.17 -15.17
CA ALA A 80 3.46 -16.31 -15.91
C ALA A 80 4.50 -17.43 -16.08
N ARG A 81 5.79 -17.09 -16.11
CA ARG A 81 6.88 -18.07 -16.22
C ARG A 81 7.25 -18.72 -14.89
N LYS A 82 7.16 -17.98 -13.79
CA LYS A 82 7.49 -18.48 -12.44
C LYS A 82 6.35 -19.25 -11.78
N PHE A 83 5.11 -18.93 -12.11
CA PHE A 83 3.93 -19.45 -11.41
C PHE A 83 2.83 -19.85 -12.40
N THR A 84 2.06 -20.86 -12.01
CA THR A 84 0.81 -21.18 -12.71
C THR A 84 -0.23 -20.10 -12.37
N VAL A 85 -0.61 -19.31 -13.37
CA VAL A 85 -1.61 -18.24 -13.22
C VAL A 85 -2.99 -18.83 -13.55
N GLU A 86 -3.67 -19.36 -12.54
CA GLU A 86 -4.99 -19.93 -12.71
C GLU A 86 -6.08 -18.85 -12.70
N ALA A 87 -7.05 -19.01 -13.60
CA ALA A 87 -8.21 -18.12 -13.61
C ALA A 87 -9.12 -18.40 -12.41
N THR A 88 -9.45 -17.36 -11.67
CA THR A 88 -10.44 -17.44 -10.61
C THR A 88 -11.81 -17.02 -11.15
N PRO A 89 -12.88 -17.78 -10.91
CA PRO A 89 -14.22 -17.35 -11.25
C PRO A 89 -14.55 -16.02 -10.55
N GLN A 90 -14.83 -15.00 -11.34
CA GLN A 90 -15.16 -13.66 -10.84
C GLN A 90 -16.43 -13.15 -11.49
N THR A 91 -17.23 -12.40 -10.74
CA THR A 91 -18.37 -11.68 -11.29
C THR A 91 -17.89 -10.48 -12.11
N ALA A 92 -18.72 -10.02 -13.06
CA ALA A 92 -18.42 -8.82 -13.85
C ALA A 92 -18.11 -7.59 -12.96
N ARG A 93 -18.81 -7.47 -11.81
CA ARG A 93 -18.57 -6.39 -10.83
C ARG A 93 -17.19 -6.50 -10.15
N GLN A 94 -16.74 -7.70 -9.84
CA GLN A 94 -15.39 -7.92 -9.27
C GLN A 94 -14.31 -7.58 -10.30
N ILE A 95 -14.48 -8.01 -11.54
CA ILE A 95 -13.55 -7.69 -12.64
C ILE A 95 -13.49 -6.17 -12.85
N ALA A 96 -14.64 -5.49 -12.90
CA ALA A 96 -14.68 -4.03 -13.04
C ALA A 96 -13.95 -3.31 -11.90
N LEU A 97 -14.17 -3.74 -10.65
CA LEU A 97 -13.44 -3.20 -9.49
C LEU A 97 -11.94 -3.42 -9.60
N GLY A 98 -11.51 -4.62 -9.96
CA GLY A 98 -10.09 -4.93 -10.13
C GLY A 98 -9.43 -4.05 -11.20
N ARG A 99 -10.08 -3.88 -12.34
CA ARG A 99 -9.62 -2.99 -13.42
C ARG A 99 -9.54 -1.53 -12.98
N GLN A 100 -10.56 -1.06 -12.26
CA GLN A 100 -10.55 0.30 -11.71
C GLN A 100 -9.38 0.52 -10.75
N LEU A 101 -9.13 -0.41 -9.83
CA LEU A 101 -8.00 -0.35 -8.90
C LEU A 101 -6.66 -0.39 -9.64
N GLY A 102 -6.52 -1.25 -10.64
CA GLY A 102 -5.32 -1.35 -11.46
C GLY A 102 -5.02 -0.05 -12.21
N ALA A 103 -6.05 0.57 -12.77
CA ALA A 103 -5.92 1.87 -13.46
C ALA A 103 -5.55 3.01 -12.50
N HIS A 104 -6.16 3.06 -11.29
CA HIS A 104 -5.83 4.06 -10.28
C HIS A 104 -4.39 3.91 -9.80
N LEU A 105 -3.94 2.68 -9.56
CA LEU A 105 -2.58 2.42 -9.11
C LEU A 105 -1.54 2.85 -10.17
N ALA A 106 -1.79 2.53 -11.44
CA ALA A 106 -0.95 2.98 -12.55
C ALA A 106 -0.92 4.51 -12.67
N ALA A 107 -2.07 5.18 -12.56
CA ALA A 107 -2.15 6.64 -12.60
C ALA A 107 -1.40 7.32 -11.44
N ASP A 108 -1.53 6.79 -10.22
CA ASP A 108 -0.81 7.30 -9.05
C ASP A 108 0.71 7.08 -9.20
N LEU A 109 1.13 5.95 -9.75
CA LEU A 109 2.54 5.67 -10.00
C LEU A 109 3.13 6.61 -11.05
N VAL A 110 2.43 6.80 -12.18
CA VAL A 110 2.84 7.76 -13.23
C VAL A 110 3.05 9.16 -12.65
N ARG A 111 2.08 9.65 -11.85
CA ARG A 111 2.19 10.96 -11.22
C ARG A 111 3.44 11.07 -10.34
N GLN A 112 3.72 10.05 -9.52
CA GLN A 112 4.90 10.04 -8.65
C GLN A 112 6.22 9.98 -9.45
N LEU A 113 6.28 9.24 -10.55
CA LEU A 113 7.44 9.22 -11.45
C LEU A 113 7.68 10.59 -12.11
N GLN A 114 6.59 11.26 -12.52
CA GLN A 114 6.66 12.63 -13.05
C GLN A 114 7.14 13.64 -11.99
N GLU A 115 6.69 13.50 -10.74
CA GLU A 115 7.16 14.30 -9.60
C GLU A 115 8.67 14.11 -9.33
N MET A 116 9.24 12.95 -9.67
CA MET A 116 10.69 12.70 -9.65
C MET A 116 11.44 13.26 -10.87
N GLY A 117 10.75 13.90 -11.82
CA GLY A 117 11.34 14.46 -13.03
C GLY A 117 11.61 13.44 -14.14
N LEU A 118 10.91 12.30 -14.13
CA LEU A 118 10.97 11.30 -15.19
C LEU A 118 9.82 11.50 -16.20
N PRO A 119 10.08 11.35 -17.50
CA PRO A 119 9.04 11.35 -18.51
C PRO A 119 8.24 10.05 -18.44
N ALA A 120 7.16 10.03 -17.67
CA ALA A 120 6.32 8.87 -17.45
C ALA A 120 4.90 9.07 -17.98
N ALA A 121 4.32 8.01 -18.54
CA ALA A 121 2.92 7.98 -18.97
C ALA A 121 2.29 6.60 -18.75
N ARG A 122 0.95 6.57 -18.70
CA ARG A 122 0.22 5.30 -18.77
C ARG A 122 0.33 4.73 -20.17
N ALA A 123 0.69 3.45 -20.24
CA ALA A 123 0.76 2.72 -21.47
C ALA A 123 -0.63 2.23 -21.93
N THR A 124 -0.86 2.31 -23.22
CA THR A 124 -1.96 1.63 -23.92
C THR A 124 -1.38 0.51 -24.78
N GLY A 125 -2.21 -0.43 -25.23
CA GLY A 125 -1.72 -1.53 -26.08
C GLY A 125 -1.19 -1.10 -27.47
N SER A 126 -1.35 0.17 -27.85
CA SER A 126 -0.95 0.75 -29.13
C SER A 126 0.29 1.65 -29.07
N ASP A 127 0.88 1.86 -27.90
CA ASP A 127 2.05 2.72 -27.77
C ASP A 127 3.29 2.09 -28.38
N ALA A 128 4.04 2.90 -29.14
CA ALA A 128 5.33 2.49 -29.69
C ALA A 128 6.42 2.68 -28.63
N ILE A 129 6.80 1.59 -27.98
CA ILE A 129 7.86 1.59 -26.96
C ILE A 129 9.21 1.62 -27.67
N ALA A 130 9.97 2.68 -27.47
CA ALA A 130 11.28 2.87 -28.10
C ALA A 130 12.40 2.15 -27.33
N VAL A 131 13.50 1.88 -28.03
CA VAL A 131 14.71 1.36 -27.39
C VAL A 131 15.17 2.30 -26.27
N ASN A 132 15.52 1.74 -25.13
CA ASN A 132 15.87 2.41 -23.88
C ASN A 132 14.68 2.97 -23.07
N ASP A 133 13.44 2.77 -23.53
CA ASP A 133 12.29 3.05 -22.66
C ASP A 133 12.19 1.99 -21.55
N LEU A 134 11.70 2.42 -20.38
CA LEU A 134 11.31 1.51 -19.32
C LEU A 134 9.83 1.16 -19.42
N VAL A 135 9.53 -0.07 -19.07
CA VAL A 135 8.16 -0.59 -18.99
C VAL A 135 7.92 -1.15 -17.60
N ILE A 136 6.84 -0.70 -16.96
CA ILE A 136 6.38 -1.21 -15.68
C ILE A 136 5.06 -1.93 -15.90
N ARG A 137 5.02 -3.20 -15.52
CA ARG A 137 3.82 -4.04 -15.51
C ARG A 137 3.49 -4.42 -14.07
N GLY A 138 2.24 -4.37 -13.72
CA GLY A 138 1.78 -4.73 -12.39
C GLY A 138 0.61 -5.71 -12.40
N TYR A 139 0.50 -6.49 -11.33
CA TYR A 139 -0.50 -7.54 -11.22
C TYR A 139 -1.13 -7.52 -9.82
N LEU A 140 -2.46 -7.44 -9.76
CA LEU A 140 -3.21 -7.52 -8.51
C LEU A 140 -3.44 -9.00 -8.18
N VAL A 141 -2.58 -9.58 -7.35
CA VAL A 141 -2.63 -11.01 -6.99
C VAL A 141 -3.84 -11.33 -6.14
N SER A 142 -4.12 -10.50 -5.15
CA SER A 142 -5.36 -10.61 -4.36
C SER A 142 -5.81 -9.27 -3.81
N ILE A 143 -7.13 -9.11 -3.72
CA ILE A 143 -7.79 -7.91 -3.21
C ILE A 143 -8.75 -8.34 -2.11
N LYS A 144 -8.46 -7.99 -0.86
CA LYS A 144 -9.35 -8.23 0.26
C LYS A 144 -9.99 -6.92 0.70
N LYS A 145 -11.30 -6.80 0.57
CA LYS A 145 -12.06 -5.70 1.15
C LYS A 145 -12.27 -5.95 2.64
N GLY A 146 -11.90 -5.00 3.47
CA GLY A 146 -12.17 -5.05 4.90
C GLY A 146 -13.65 -4.87 5.21
N SER A 147 -14.13 -5.46 6.31
CA SER A 147 -15.47 -5.28 6.84
C SER A 147 -15.44 -4.42 8.11
N PRO A 148 -16.21 -3.32 8.18
CA PRO A 148 -16.37 -2.54 9.41
C PRO A 148 -16.93 -3.37 10.56
N ALA A 149 -17.88 -4.27 10.28
CA ALA A 149 -18.52 -5.10 11.30
C ALA A 149 -17.55 -6.08 11.96
N GLU A 150 -16.63 -6.70 11.20
CA GLU A 150 -15.61 -7.60 11.74
C GLU A 150 -14.62 -6.87 12.66
N ARG A 151 -14.36 -5.57 12.40
CA ARG A 151 -13.49 -4.74 13.25
C ARG A 151 -14.10 -4.46 14.61
N ILE A 152 -15.42 -4.28 14.67
CA ILE A 152 -16.15 -3.98 15.92
C ILE A 152 -16.34 -5.23 16.77
N VAL A 153 -16.67 -6.36 16.16
CA VAL A 153 -17.07 -7.59 16.87
C VAL A 153 -15.86 -8.41 17.36
N ILE A 154 -14.76 -8.44 16.60
CA ILE A 154 -13.65 -9.37 16.84
C ILE A 154 -12.36 -8.65 17.30
N GLY A 155 -12.39 -7.32 17.44
CA GLY A 155 -11.27 -6.51 17.92
C GLY A 155 -10.37 -5.93 16.83
N PHE A 156 -9.48 -5.02 17.25
CA PHE A 156 -8.62 -4.24 16.36
C PHE A 156 -7.63 -5.12 15.60
N GLY A 157 -7.84 -5.31 14.31
CA GLY A 157 -6.88 -6.00 13.42
C GLY A 157 -7.49 -7.01 12.46
N ILE A 158 -8.68 -7.50 12.71
CA ILE A 158 -9.46 -8.37 11.82
C ILE A 158 -10.37 -7.49 10.93
N GLY A 159 -10.66 -7.93 9.70
CA GLY A 159 -11.53 -7.20 8.78
C GLY A 159 -10.89 -5.99 8.09
N ARG A 160 -9.55 -5.85 8.12
CA ARG A 160 -8.83 -4.80 7.37
C ARG A 160 -8.70 -5.17 5.91
N SER A 161 -8.76 -4.16 5.02
CA SER A 161 -8.46 -4.35 3.61
C SER A 161 -7.00 -4.74 3.42
N GLU A 162 -6.75 -5.58 2.44
CA GLU A 162 -5.42 -6.04 2.04
C GLU A 162 -5.32 -6.04 0.53
N LEU A 163 -4.20 -5.59 0.00
CA LEU A 163 -3.84 -5.64 -1.40
C LEU A 163 -2.49 -6.32 -1.55
N ARG A 164 -2.42 -7.35 -2.39
CA ARG A 164 -1.18 -8.04 -2.77
C ARG A 164 -0.93 -7.81 -4.23
N THR A 165 0.27 -7.36 -4.54
CA THR A 165 0.63 -6.86 -5.87
C THR A 165 2.00 -7.39 -6.24
N ILE A 166 2.20 -7.72 -7.52
CA ILE A 166 3.50 -7.94 -8.13
C ILE A 166 3.77 -6.81 -9.10
N VAL A 167 5.02 -6.39 -9.19
CA VAL A 167 5.51 -5.38 -10.13
C VAL A 167 6.72 -5.93 -10.84
N GLU A 168 6.73 -5.81 -12.16
CA GLU A 168 7.82 -6.19 -13.04
C GLU A 168 8.32 -4.95 -13.77
N GLY A 169 9.64 -4.76 -13.76
CA GLY A 169 10.32 -3.72 -14.53
C GLY A 169 11.07 -4.32 -15.71
N PHE A 170 10.96 -3.66 -16.86
CA PHE A 170 11.65 -4.04 -18.10
C PHE A 170 12.29 -2.83 -18.74
N GLN A 171 13.34 -3.08 -19.53
CA GLN A 171 13.89 -2.11 -20.47
C GLN A 171 13.67 -2.61 -21.90
N MET A 172 13.23 -1.74 -22.78
CA MET A 172 13.17 -2.05 -24.21
C MET A 172 14.59 -2.03 -24.79
N THR A 173 14.98 -3.13 -25.41
CA THR A 173 16.23 -3.31 -26.14
C THR A 173 15.95 -3.54 -27.61
N PRO A 174 16.98 -3.50 -28.51
CA PRO A 174 16.79 -3.88 -29.91
C PRO A 174 16.29 -5.33 -30.12
N HIS A 175 16.41 -6.17 -29.08
CA HIS A 175 15.98 -7.58 -29.10
C HIS A 175 14.65 -7.82 -28.38
N GLY A 176 13.99 -6.77 -27.89
CA GLY A 176 12.76 -6.84 -27.13
C GLY A 176 12.93 -6.44 -25.67
N LEU A 177 11.95 -6.75 -24.85
CA LEU A 177 11.94 -6.41 -23.42
C LEU A 177 12.96 -7.25 -22.66
N ARG A 178 13.88 -6.57 -21.96
CA ARG A 178 14.82 -7.16 -21.00
C ARG A 178 14.30 -6.94 -19.59
N GLU A 179 14.25 -8.00 -18.82
CA GLU A 179 13.84 -7.94 -17.41
C GLU A 179 14.87 -7.21 -16.56
N LEU A 180 14.38 -6.34 -15.68
CA LEU A 180 15.21 -5.58 -14.74
C LEU A 180 14.99 -6.02 -13.29
N ASN A 181 13.73 -6.12 -12.87
CA ASN A 181 13.36 -6.48 -11.51
C ASN A 181 11.98 -7.12 -11.41
N PHE A 182 11.78 -7.82 -10.29
CA PHE A 182 10.52 -8.43 -9.90
C PHE A 182 10.29 -8.16 -8.43
N ASP A 183 9.21 -7.47 -8.09
CA ASP A 183 8.87 -7.08 -6.73
C ASP A 183 7.51 -7.60 -6.31
N ALA A 184 7.44 -8.18 -5.13
CA ALA A 184 6.19 -8.58 -4.51
C ALA A 184 5.87 -7.69 -3.31
N ILE A 185 4.68 -7.07 -3.32
CA ILE A 185 4.28 -6.03 -2.38
C ILE A 185 2.97 -6.41 -1.69
N ARG A 186 2.94 -6.22 -0.37
CA ARG A 186 1.75 -6.39 0.44
C ARG A 186 1.39 -5.09 1.16
N ALA A 187 0.19 -4.58 0.93
CA ALA A 187 -0.36 -3.41 1.59
C ALA A 187 -1.54 -3.79 2.48
N GLY A 188 -1.46 -3.51 3.77
CA GLY A 188 -2.53 -3.77 4.73
C GLY A 188 -2.54 -5.18 5.31
N GLY A 189 -3.73 -5.65 5.70
CA GLY A 189 -3.93 -6.95 6.36
C GLY A 189 -3.87 -6.90 7.89
N SER A 190 -4.20 -8.04 8.53
CA SER A 190 -4.13 -8.20 9.98
C SER A 190 -2.73 -8.59 10.45
N LYS A 191 -2.38 -8.20 11.68
CA LYS A 191 -1.14 -8.62 12.35
C LYS A 191 -1.25 -10.01 13.02
N SER A 192 -2.14 -10.89 12.55
CA SER A 192 -2.29 -12.21 13.15
C SER A 192 -1.01 -13.03 13.03
N PRO A 193 -0.55 -13.72 14.10
CA PRO A 193 0.52 -14.70 14.00
C PRO A 193 0.14 -15.77 12.97
N GLY A 194 1.01 -16.04 12.00
CA GLY A 194 0.74 -16.97 10.89
C GLY A 194 0.23 -16.32 9.60
N ALA A 195 -0.13 -15.02 9.59
CA ALA A 195 -0.56 -14.31 8.38
C ALA A 195 0.60 -13.79 7.51
N SER A 196 1.81 -14.30 7.70
CA SER A 196 3.04 -13.83 7.05
C SER A 196 3.40 -14.60 5.78
N VAL A 197 2.42 -15.27 5.14
CA VAL A 197 2.70 -15.87 3.82
C VAL A 197 3.04 -14.76 2.85
N SER A 198 4.25 -14.82 2.27
CA SER A 198 4.70 -13.87 1.26
C SER A 198 3.80 -13.94 0.03
N VAL A 199 3.82 -12.92 -0.82
CA VAL A 199 3.04 -12.92 -2.06
C VAL A 199 3.46 -14.09 -2.96
N VAL A 200 4.78 -14.32 -3.05
CA VAL A 200 5.37 -15.43 -3.83
C VAL A 200 5.03 -16.78 -3.21
N GLY A 201 5.15 -16.91 -1.89
CA GLY A 201 4.73 -18.13 -1.19
C GLY A 201 3.25 -18.46 -1.42
N LEU A 202 2.39 -17.45 -1.50
CA LEU A 202 0.99 -17.62 -1.81
C LEU A 202 0.79 -18.17 -3.25
N LEU A 203 1.47 -17.59 -4.23
CA LEU A 203 1.41 -18.04 -5.62
C LEU A 203 1.98 -19.44 -5.79
N ALA A 204 3.08 -19.76 -5.09
CA ALA A 204 3.68 -21.10 -5.11
C ALA A 204 2.75 -22.20 -4.58
N THR A 205 1.76 -21.86 -3.76
CA THR A 205 0.74 -22.80 -3.29
C THR A 205 -0.45 -22.96 -4.23
N GLY A 206 -0.40 -22.38 -5.46
CA GLY A 206 -1.53 -22.42 -6.40
C GLY A 206 -2.70 -21.50 -5.98
N TYR A 207 -2.40 -20.42 -5.24
CA TYR A 207 -3.46 -19.47 -4.84
C TYR A 207 -4.07 -18.79 -6.07
N PRO A 208 -5.41 -18.72 -6.15
CA PRO A 208 -6.09 -18.18 -7.31
C PRO A 208 -5.72 -16.70 -7.56
N PHE A 209 -5.27 -16.39 -8.76
CA PHE A 209 -4.87 -15.05 -9.16
C PHE A 209 -6.07 -14.11 -9.29
N GLY A 210 -5.93 -12.88 -8.83
CA GLY A 210 -6.95 -11.85 -8.96
C GLY A 210 -8.16 -12.06 -8.03
N LEU A 211 -8.06 -12.91 -7.00
CA LEU A 211 -9.16 -13.19 -6.09
C LEU A 211 -9.59 -11.95 -5.33
N ILE A 212 -10.83 -11.52 -5.56
CA ILE A 212 -11.46 -10.41 -4.84
C ILE A 212 -12.36 -11.00 -3.76
N VAL A 213 -11.87 -10.99 -2.53
CA VAL A 213 -12.64 -11.40 -1.35
C VAL A 213 -13.41 -10.18 -0.83
N THR A 214 -14.71 -10.18 -1.05
CA THR A 214 -15.63 -9.21 -0.43
C THR A 214 -16.30 -9.90 0.75
N SER A 215 -15.84 -9.62 1.98
CA SER A 215 -16.66 -9.94 3.14
C SER A 215 -17.92 -9.08 3.06
N GLY A 216 -19.08 -9.78 2.87
CA GLY A 216 -20.34 -9.14 2.52
C GLY A 216 -20.72 -8.00 3.45
N MET A 217 -20.64 -6.79 2.98
CA MET A 217 -21.50 -5.68 3.34
C MET A 217 -21.21 -4.44 2.48
N ARG A 218 -22.22 -3.60 2.32
CA ARG A 218 -22.21 -2.37 1.52
C ARG A 218 -21.06 -1.46 1.96
N VAL A 219 -20.34 -0.93 0.98
CA VAL A 219 -19.29 0.06 1.17
C VAL A 219 -19.91 1.32 1.77
N TYR A 220 -19.70 1.54 3.07
CA TYR A 220 -19.78 2.87 3.64
C TYR A 220 -18.39 3.50 3.52
N ASP A 221 -18.32 4.67 2.92
CA ASP A 221 -17.15 5.51 2.83
C ASP A 221 -16.58 5.75 4.24
N GLU A 222 -15.42 5.19 4.52
CA GLU A 222 -14.71 5.55 5.75
C GLU A 222 -13.98 6.88 5.52
N ALA A 223 -14.34 7.87 6.30
CA ALA A 223 -13.87 9.27 6.21
C ALA A 223 -12.33 9.46 6.19
N SER A 224 -11.52 8.43 6.49
CA SER A 224 -10.05 8.49 6.43
C SER A 224 -9.43 7.90 5.17
N GLY A 225 -10.17 7.16 4.35
CA GLY A 225 -9.72 6.54 3.09
C GLY A 225 -8.52 5.59 3.17
N ARG A 226 -7.79 5.54 4.30
CA ARG A 226 -6.55 4.74 4.45
C ARG A 226 -6.80 3.25 4.69
N SER A 227 -7.95 2.89 5.18
CA SER A 227 -8.35 1.51 5.45
C SER A 227 -9.14 0.87 4.31
N THR A 228 -9.47 1.64 3.28
CA THR A 228 -10.15 1.17 2.07
C THR A 228 -9.17 0.48 1.11
N VAL A 229 -9.71 -0.23 0.13
CA VAL A 229 -8.87 -0.87 -0.92
C VAL A 229 -8.19 0.20 -1.79
N GLU A 230 -8.85 1.31 -2.05
CA GLU A 230 -8.30 2.47 -2.77
C GLU A 230 -7.16 3.12 -1.98
N GLY A 231 -7.29 3.24 -0.67
CA GLY A 231 -6.21 3.69 0.21
C GLY A 231 -5.01 2.73 0.20
N ARG A 232 -5.26 1.41 0.07
CA ARG A 232 -4.19 0.43 -0.10
C ARG A 232 -3.50 0.55 -1.46
N ALA A 233 -4.26 0.79 -2.54
CA ALA A 233 -3.69 1.03 -3.86
C ALA A 233 -2.75 2.25 -3.86
N ARG A 234 -3.18 3.38 -3.27
CA ARG A 234 -2.31 4.56 -3.11
C ARG A 234 -1.06 4.27 -2.28
N ALA A 235 -1.18 3.53 -1.18
CA ALA A 235 -0.04 3.15 -0.36
C ALA A 235 0.92 2.22 -1.12
N THR A 236 0.39 1.31 -1.95
CA THR A 236 1.18 0.44 -2.82
C THR A 236 1.92 1.26 -3.88
N ALA A 237 1.25 2.19 -4.57
CA ALA A 237 1.90 3.08 -5.54
C ALA A 237 3.05 3.87 -4.90
N LYS A 238 2.84 4.38 -3.68
CA LYS A 238 3.88 5.10 -2.93
C LYS A 238 5.07 4.21 -2.58
N GLU A 239 4.85 2.96 -2.21
CA GLU A 239 5.94 2.03 -1.89
C GLU A 239 6.74 1.68 -3.15
N ILE A 240 6.03 1.38 -4.27
CA ILE A 240 6.67 1.13 -5.56
C ILE A 240 7.53 2.33 -5.97
N SER A 241 6.98 3.54 -5.90
CA SER A 241 7.71 4.73 -6.29
C SER A 241 8.92 5.02 -5.40
N ALA A 242 8.83 4.74 -4.10
CA ALA A 242 9.94 4.91 -3.18
C ALA A 242 11.09 3.91 -3.49
N GLU A 243 10.75 2.68 -3.87
CA GLU A 243 11.77 1.71 -4.30
C GLU A 243 12.39 2.08 -5.64
N LEU A 244 11.57 2.45 -6.62
CA LEU A 244 12.06 2.94 -7.90
C LEU A 244 12.95 4.18 -7.75
N GLN A 245 12.62 5.08 -6.81
CA GLN A 245 13.45 6.25 -6.52
C GLN A 245 14.86 5.85 -6.08
N LYS A 246 15.00 4.86 -5.20
CA LYS A 246 16.31 4.35 -4.77
C LYS A 246 17.08 3.76 -5.95
N LEU A 247 16.44 2.88 -6.73
CA LEU A 247 17.05 2.28 -7.91
C LEU A 247 17.51 3.34 -8.91
N PHE A 248 16.70 4.36 -9.15
CA PHE A 248 17.04 5.44 -10.09
C PHE A 248 18.13 6.36 -9.55
N GLN A 249 18.24 6.55 -8.24
CA GLN A 249 19.37 7.24 -7.60
C GLN A 249 20.66 6.43 -7.75
N GLU A 250 20.62 5.11 -7.50
CA GLU A 250 21.76 4.20 -7.69
C GLU A 250 22.22 4.17 -9.15
N GLN A 251 21.29 4.26 -10.11
CA GLN A 251 21.60 4.39 -11.53
C GLN A 251 22.14 5.77 -11.91
N GLY A 252 22.01 6.77 -11.04
CA GLY A 252 22.43 8.15 -11.31
C GLY A 252 21.46 8.93 -12.22
N TRP A 253 20.21 8.50 -12.32
CA TRP A 253 19.19 9.15 -13.15
C TRP A 253 18.48 10.29 -12.43
N LEU A 254 18.47 10.26 -11.10
CA LEU A 254 17.95 11.32 -10.25
C LEU A 254 19.11 12.03 -9.55
N VAL A 255 19.07 13.36 -9.57
CA VAL A 255 19.96 14.19 -8.75
C VAL A 255 19.35 14.25 -7.36
N GLY A 256 20.13 13.87 -6.35
CA GLY A 256 19.71 13.90 -4.95
C GLY A 256 19.59 15.33 -4.42
#